data_658064602cf0ce93eba3f8e0c18a456e
#
_entry.id   658064602cf0ce93eba3f8e0c18a456e
#
_cell.length_a   1.000
_cell.length_b   1.000
_cell.length_c   1.000
_cell.angle_alpha   90.00
_cell.angle_beta   90.00
_cell.angle_gamma   90.00
#
_symmetry.space_group_name_H-M   'P 1'
#
loop_
_entity.id
_entity.type
_entity.pdbx_description
1 polymer ?
#
loop_
_entity_poly.entity_id
_entity_poly.type
_entity_poly.pdbx_seq_one_letter_code
_entity_poly.pdbx_strand_id
1 'polypeptide(L)'
;MLSNILLARPIIFFDLETTGTDIAKDRIVELSVTKFFPDGSQETKTRRFNPGIPIPPEATAVHGITDDDVKNEKSFAELAKGLSNYFLGCDIGGYNILKFDIPLLVEEFIRASASVPFDIETRKIDAMTIFHKMEKRDLTAAYKFYCDKDHTGAHGAAADVQVSA
;
A
#
# COMPACT_ATOMS: atom_id res chain seq x y z
N MET A 1 -15.95 11.09 -0.82
CA MET A 1 -14.57 11.36 -0.36
C MET A 1 -13.68 11.92 -1.49
N LEU A 2 -13.90 11.59 -2.76
CA LEU A 2 -13.18 12.17 -3.92
C LEU A 2 -14.00 13.26 -4.65
N SER A 3 -14.93 13.93 -3.97
CA SER A 3 -15.88 14.89 -4.57
C SER A 3 -15.24 16.06 -5.31
N ASN A 4 -13.96 16.34 -5.03
CA ASN A 4 -13.24 17.47 -5.63
C ASN A 4 -12.20 17.02 -6.68
N ILE A 5 -12.17 15.73 -7.04
CA ILE A 5 -11.23 15.19 -8.03
C ILE A 5 -12.02 14.65 -9.21
N LEU A 6 -11.79 15.21 -10.40
CA LEU A 6 -12.33 14.68 -11.64
C LEU A 6 -11.49 13.51 -12.11
N LEU A 7 -12.07 12.32 -12.07
CA LEU A 7 -11.42 11.11 -12.55
C LEU A 7 -11.65 10.95 -14.07
N ALA A 8 -10.59 10.81 -14.84
CA ALA A 8 -10.68 10.48 -16.27
C ALA A 8 -10.93 8.99 -16.52
N ARG A 9 -10.55 8.15 -15.56
CA ARG A 9 -10.74 6.69 -15.54
C ARG A 9 -10.86 6.21 -14.10
N PRO A 10 -11.35 4.98 -13.86
CA PRO A 10 -11.44 4.47 -12.49
C PRO A 10 -10.09 4.45 -11.78
N ILE A 11 -10.13 4.63 -10.45
CA ILE A 11 -8.97 4.47 -9.58
C ILE A 11 -9.27 3.43 -8.51
N ILE A 12 -8.32 2.53 -8.26
CA ILE A 12 -8.39 1.51 -7.20
C ILE A 12 -7.40 1.87 -6.10
N PHE A 13 -7.90 2.13 -4.91
CA PHE A 13 -7.09 2.12 -3.69
C PHE A 13 -7.10 0.71 -3.13
N PHE A 14 -5.92 0.19 -2.78
CA PHE A 14 -5.79 -1.16 -2.28
C PHE A 14 -4.71 -1.27 -1.20
N ASP A 15 -4.82 -2.33 -0.42
CA ASP A 15 -3.92 -2.72 0.65
C ASP A 15 -3.82 -4.23 0.72
N LEU A 16 -2.67 -4.77 1.14
CA LEU A 16 -2.36 -6.19 1.18
C LEU A 16 -2.02 -6.65 2.60
N GLU A 17 -2.61 -7.79 3.02
CA GLU A 17 -2.06 -8.56 4.12
C GLU A 17 -1.26 -9.74 3.55
N THR A 18 -0.13 -10.06 4.18
CA THR A 18 0.88 -10.95 3.60
C THR A 18 1.49 -11.88 4.65
N THR A 19 2.14 -12.95 4.20
CA THR A 19 2.89 -13.83 5.10
C THR A 19 4.17 -13.20 5.67
N GLY A 20 4.59 -12.05 5.13
CA GLY A 20 5.78 -11.32 5.56
C GLY A 20 6.12 -10.19 4.59
N THR A 21 7.34 -9.66 4.67
CA THR A 21 7.76 -8.46 3.93
C THR A 21 8.79 -8.71 2.81
N ASP A 22 9.18 -9.96 2.58
CA ASP A 22 10.10 -10.34 1.50
C ASP A 22 9.31 -10.56 0.21
N ILE A 23 9.35 -9.61 -0.72
CA ILE A 23 8.61 -9.64 -1.99
C ILE A 23 8.88 -10.92 -2.78
N ALA A 24 10.10 -11.46 -2.70
CA ALA A 24 10.48 -12.65 -3.47
C ALA A 24 9.99 -13.97 -2.84
N LYS A 25 9.66 -14.00 -1.55
CA LYS A 25 9.30 -15.22 -0.83
C LYS A 25 7.89 -15.21 -0.28
N ASP A 26 7.45 -14.05 0.19
CA ASP A 26 6.17 -13.92 0.85
C ASP A 26 5.00 -13.91 -0.14
N ARG A 27 3.82 -14.16 0.40
CA ARG A 27 2.61 -14.40 -0.38
C ARG A 27 1.47 -13.51 0.15
N ILE A 28 0.57 -13.14 -0.74
CA ILE A 28 -0.64 -12.41 -0.35
C ILE A 28 -1.59 -13.35 0.37
N VAL A 29 -2.09 -12.90 1.53
CA VAL A 29 -3.11 -13.57 2.35
C VAL A 29 -4.47 -12.91 2.18
N GLU A 30 -4.50 -11.57 2.11
CA GLU A 30 -5.71 -10.80 1.86
C GLU A 30 -5.42 -9.60 0.97
N LEU A 31 -6.34 -9.27 0.08
CA LEU A 31 -6.36 -8.05 -0.73
C LEU A 31 -7.68 -7.33 -0.46
N SER A 32 -7.60 -6.09 -0.01
CA SER A 32 -8.73 -5.19 0.10
C SER A 32 -8.63 -4.07 -0.94
N VAL A 33 -9.72 -3.78 -1.64
CA VAL A 33 -9.77 -2.76 -2.68
C VAL A 33 -10.99 -1.89 -2.52
N THR A 34 -10.84 -0.59 -2.78
CA THR A 34 -11.95 0.33 -3.03
C THR A 34 -11.74 0.98 -4.39
N LYS A 35 -12.65 0.72 -5.31
CA LYS A 35 -12.64 1.26 -6.68
C LYS A 35 -13.60 2.43 -6.78
N PHE A 36 -13.09 3.57 -7.19
CA PHE A 36 -13.86 4.78 -7.47
C PHE A 36 -14.00 4.96 -8.98
N PHE A 37 -15.20 5.30 -9.42
CA PHE A 37 -15.52 5.49 -10.83
C PHE A 37 -15.66 6.98 -11.17
N PRO A 38 -15.50 7.36 -12.47
CA PRO A 38 -15.66 8.75 -12.92
C PRO A 38 -17.05 9.35 -12.64
N ASP A 39 -18.08 8.51 -12.54
CA ASP A 39 -19.46 8.95 -12.22
C ASP A 39 -19.69 9.21 -10.72
N GLY A 40 -18.66 9.07 -9.90
CA GLY A 40 -18.73 9.27 -8.45
C GLY A 40 -19.16 8.03 -7.66
N SER A 41 -19.52 6.94 -8.31
CA SER A 41 -19.81 5.68 -7.63
C SER A 41 -18.55 5.01 -7.10
N GLN A 42 -18.72 4.10 -6.14
CA GLN A 42 -17.61 3.31 -5.60
C GLN A 42 -18.06 1.91 -5.24
N GLU A 43 -17.13 0.96 -5.26
CA GLU A 43 -17.32 -0.38 -4.72
C GLU A 43 -16.12 -0.78 -3.87
N THR A 44 -16.37 -1.52 -2.79
CA THR A 44 -15.32 -2.10 -1.93
C THR A 44 -15.43 -3.61 -1.93
N LYS A 45 -14.30 -4.28 -2.08
CA LYS A 45 -14.19 -5.74 -2.06
C LYS A 45 -12.97 -6.15 -1.26
N THR A 46 -13.12 -7.18 -0.45
CA THR A 46 -12.02 -7.84 0.24
C THR A 46 -11.99 -9.31 -0.14
N ARG A 47 -10.81 -9.83 -0.42
CA ARG A 47 -10.63 -11.22 -0.80
C ARG A 47 -9.44 -11.82 -0.07
N ARG A 48 -9.67 -12.96 0.59
CA ARG A 48 -8.64 -13.81 1.16
C ARG A 48 -8.15 -14.84 0.15
N PHE A 49 -6.91 -15.25 0.32
CA PHE A 49 -6.23 -16.25 -0.51
C PHE A 49 -5.58 -17.30 0.38
N ASN A 50 -5.58 -18.54 -0.07
CA ASN A 50 -4.69 -19.54 0.46
C ASN A 50 -3.27 -19.26 -0.08
N PRO A 51 -2.29 -18.86 0.75
CA PRO A 51 -0.96 -18.52 0.29
C PRO A 51 -0.15 -19.74 -0.17
N GLY A 52 -0.58 -20.97 0.18
CA GLY A 52 0.12 -22.20 -0.12
C GLY A 52 1.40 -22.44 0.71
N ILE A 53 1.68 -21.56 1.65
CA ILE A 53 2.76 -21.66 2.65
C ILE A 53 2.19 -21.28 4.01
N PRO A 54 2.78 -21.74 5.14
CA PRO A 54 2.33 -21.36 6.48
C PRO A 54 2.41 -19.84 6.69
N ILE A 55 1.41 -19.29 7.40
CA ILE A 55 1.43 -17.89 7.84
C ILE A 55 2.23 -17.81 9.15
N PRO A 56 3.35 -17.09 9.19
CA PRO A 56 4.15 -16.95 10.41
C PRO A 56 3.34 -16.31 11.55
N PRO A 57 3.57 -16.73 12.82
CA PRO A 57 2.86 -16.16 13.98
C PRO A 57 3.00 -14.64 14.10
N GLU A 58 4.15 -14.09 13.72
CA GLU A 58 4.39 -12.64 13.68
C GLU A 58 3.51 -11.92 12.66
N ALA A 59 3.24 -12.51 11.50
CA ALA A 59 2.31 -11.96 10.52
C ALA A 59 0.88 -12.02 11.05
N THR A 60 0.47 -13.18 11.59
CA THR A 60 -0.83 -13.34 12.25
C THR A 60 -1.02 -12.34 13.39
N ALA A 61 0.02 -12.04 14.17
CA ALA A 61 -0.06 -11.05 15.25
C ALA A 61 -0.35 -9.63 14.74
N VAL A 62 0.00 -9.31 13.48
CA VAL A 62 -0.26 -8.01 12.85
C VAL A 62 -1.68 -7.92 12.28
N HIS A 63 -2.06 -8.87 11.42
CA HIS A 63 -3.32 -8.78 10.65
C HIS A 63 -4.43 -9.70 11.17
N GLY A 64 -4.14 -10.60 12.13
CA GLY A 64 -5.13 -11.47 12.77
C GLY A 64 -5.59 -12.68 11.94
N ILE A 65 -5.05 -12.88 10.73
CA ILE A 65 -5.44 -13.98 9.84
C ILE A 65 -4.55 -15.18 10.12
N THR A 66 -5.17 -16.36 10.27
CA THR A 66 -4.50 -17.63 10.54
C THR A 66 -4.57 -18.57 9.34
N ASP A 67 -3.75 -19.64 9.34
CA ASP A 67 -3.84 -20.70 8.32
C ASP A 67 -5.25 -21.30 8.24
N ASP A 68 -5.94 -21.44 9.38
CA ASP A 68 -7.31 -21.97 9.41
C ASP A 68 -8.32 -21.07 8.67
N ASP A 69 -8.12 -19.77 8.70
CA ASP A 69 -9.00 -18.79 8.03
C ASP A 69 -8.90 -18.87 6.49
N VAL A 70 -7.76 -19.33 5.97
CA VAL A 70 -7.48 -19.31 4.52
C VAL A 70 -7.33 -20.70 3.89
N LYS A 71 -7.32 -21.77 4.67
CA LYS A 71 -7.09 -23.14 4.17
C LYS A 71 -8.05 -23.59 3.07
N ASN A 72 -9.29 -23.08 3.07
CA ASN A 72 -10.32 -23.39 2.09
C ASN A 72 -10.50 -22.29 1.04
N GLU A 73 -9.73 -21.22 1.12
CA GLU A 73 -9.74 -20.15 0.14
C GLU A 73 -9.01 -20.56 -1.15
N LYS A 74 -9.38 -19.94 -2.26
CA LYS A 74 -8.64 -20.10 -3.51
C LYS A 74 -7.29 -19.45 -3.41
N SER A 75 -6.29 -20.03 -4.09
CA SER A 75 -4.99 -19.41 -4.25
C SER A 75 -5.07 -18.13 -5.10
N PHE A 76 -4.05 -17.29 -5.01
CA PHE A 76 -3.93 -16.12 -5.90
C PHE A 76 -3.93 -16.54 -7.38
N ALA A 77 -3.21 -17.63 -7.72
CA ALA A 77 -3.10 -18.12 -9.08
C ALA A 77 -4.45 -18.48 -9.71
N GLU A 78 -5.38 -19.10 -8.93
CA GLU A 78 -6.72 -19.43 -9.42
C GLU A 78 -7.57 -18.19 -9.73
N LEU A 79 -7.28 -17.06 -9.10
CA LEU A 79 -8.04 -15.81 -9.24
C LEU A 79 -7.31 -14.76 -10.08
N ALA A 80 -6.03 -14.98 -10.41
CA ALA A 80 -5.15 -13.99 -11.02
C ALA A 80 -5.71 -13.38 -12.31
N LYS A 81 -6.30 -14.19 -13.21
CA LYS A 81 -6.92 -13.68 -14.45
C LYS A 81 -8.08 -12.73 -14.17
N GLY A 82 -8.93 -13.06 -13.19
CA GLY A 82 -10.05 -12.20 -12.79
C GLY A 82 -9.57 -10.90 -12.15
N LEU A 83 -8.56 -10.99 -11.29
CA LEU A 83 -7.92 -9.84 -10.66
C LEU A 83 -7.24 -8.95 -11.70
N SER A 84 -6.47 -9.51 -12.62
CA SER A 84 -5.85 -8.75 -13.71
C SER A 84 -6.90 -7.94 -14.50
N ASN A 85 -8.00 -8.57 -14.91
CA ASN A 85 -9.10 -7.88 -15.60
C ASN A 85 -9.75 -6.79 -14.74
N TYR A 86 -9.85 -7.00 -13.42
CA TYR A 86 -10.46 -6.04 -12.51
C TYR A 86 -9.64 -4.75 -12.36
N PHE A 87 -8.30 -4.87 -12.36
CA PHE A 87 -7.38 -3.74 -12.30
C PHE A 87 -7.14 -3.08 -13.67
N LEU A 88 -7.37 -3.78 -14.77
CA LEU A 88 -7.04 -3.31 -16.11
C LEU A 88 -7.71 -1.95 -16.43
N GLY A 89 -6.93 -0.99 -16.91
CA GLY A 89 -7.40 0.34 -17.28
C GLY A 89 -7.72 1.25 -16.10
N CYS A 90 -7.37 0.86 -14.87
CA CYS A 90 -7.52 1.70 -13.68
C CYS A 90 -6.20 2.37 -13.30
N ASP A 91 -6.29 3.56 -12.70
CA ASP A 91 -5.21 4.09 -11.87
C ASP A 91 -5.20 3.38 -10.51
N ILE A 92 -4.11 3.43 -9.78
CA ILE A 92 -3.96 2.75 -8.49
C ILE A 92 -3.44 3.69 -7.41
N GLY A 93 -3.88 3.46 -6.17
CA GLY A 93 -3.49 4.25 -5.02
C GLY A 93 -3.44 3.42 -3.74
N GLY A 94 -2.80 3.98 -2.70
CA GLY A 94 -2.70 3.40 -1.37
C GLY A 94 -1.65 4.11 -0.52
N TYR A 95 -1.24 3.49 0.57
CA TYR A 95 -0.22 4.01 1.47
C TYR A 95 1.04 3.14 1.38
N ASN A 96 2.18 3.71 1.03
CA ASN A 96 3.47 2.99 0.82
C ASN A 96 3.43 1.92 -0.31
N ILE A 97 2.46 1.99 -1.19
CA ILE A 97 2.23 0.96 -2.23
C ILE A 97 3.37 0.83 -3.23
N LEU A 98 4.11 1.92 -3.48
CA LEU A 98 5.22 1.92 -4.44
C LEU A 98 6.38 1.03 -3.99
N LYS A 99 6.57 0.87 -2.68
CA LYS A 99 7.71 0.12 -2.12
C LYS A 99 7.35 -1.32 -1.77
N PHE A 100 6.08 -1.61 -1.51
CA PHE A 100 5.68 -2.92 -1.01
C PHE A 100 4.52 -3.53 -1.81
N ASP A 101 3.31 -2.98 -1.75
CA ASP A 101 2.11 -3.62 -2.27
C ASP A 101 2.16 -3.85 -3.79
N ILE A 102 2.55 -2.84 -4.57
CA ILE A 102 2.66 -2.98 -6.02
C ILE A 102 3.72 -4.02 -6.40
N PRO A 103 4.97 -3.98 -5.90
CA PRO A 103 5.97 -5.00 -6.18
C PRO A 103 5.50 -6.42 -5.84
N LEU A 104 4.88 -6.62 -4.68
CA LEU A 104 4.40 -7.95 -4.27
C LEU A 104 3.23 -8.42 -5.13
N LEU A 105 2.27 -7.53 -5.44
CA LEU A 105 1.14 -7.86 -6.31
C LEU A 105 1.60 -8.22 -7.74
N VAL A 106 2.59 -7.50 -8.26
CA VAL A 106 3.22 -7.81 -9.56
C VAL A 106 3.89 -9.18 -9.51
N GLU A 107 4.64 -9.48 -8.45
CA GLU A 107 5.30 -10.77 -8.27
C GLU A 107 4.30 -11.92 -8.22
N GLU A 108 3.16 -11.76 -7.55
CA GLU A 108 2.09 -12.76 -7.52
C GLU A 108 1.46 -12.99 -8.92
N PHE A 109 1.27 -11.94 -9.72
CA PHE A 109 0.83 -12.12 -11.12
C PHE A 109 1.85 -12.87 -11.95
N ILE A 110 3.14 -12.58 -11.78
CA ILE A 110 4.25 -13.29 -12.49
C ILE A 110 4.27 -14.76 -12.09
N ARG A 111 4.21 -15.07 -10.79
CA ARG A 111 4.15 -16.46 -10.27
C ARG A 111 2.94 -17.23 -10.81
N ALA A 112 1.81 -16.53 -10.94
CA ALA A 112 0.59 -17.11 -11.50
C ALA A 112 0.61 -17.24 -13.03
N SER A 113 1.69 -16.83 -13.71
CA SER A 113 1.78 -16.74 -15.17
C SER A 113 0.62 -15.95 -15.79
N ALA A 114 0.12 -14.94 -15.06
CA ALA A 114 -0.96 -14.07 -15.46
C ALA A 114 -0.45 -12.71 -15.93
N SER A 115 -1.24 -12.02 -16.74
CA SER A 115 -0.89 -10.68 -17.20
C SER A 115 -0.89 -9.69 -16.04
N VAL A 116 0.21 -8.96 -15.87
CA VAL A 116 0.27 -7.81 -14.95
C VAL A 116 -0.60 -6.69 -15.51
N PRO A 117 -1.60 -6.18 -14.76
CA PRO A 117 -2.56 -5.20 -15.28
C PRO A 117 -2.05 -3.75 -15.29
N PHE A 118 -0.81 -3.52 -14.91
CA PHE A 118 -0.21 -2.20 -14.78
C PHE A 118 0.75 -1.94 -15.95
N ASP A 119 0.56 -0.84 -16.65
CA ASP A 119 1.38 -0.38 -17.76
C ASP A 119 1.98 1.01 -17.49
N ILE A 120 2.61 1.62 -18.51
CA ILE A 120 3.20 2.94 -18.41
C ILE A 120 2.16 4.06 -18.22
N GLU A 121 0.93 3.82 -18.67
CA GLU A 121 -0.17 4.77 -18.54
C GLU A 121 -0.86 4.69 -17.16
N THR A 122 -0.59 3.65 -16.38
CA THR A 122 -1.14 3.47 -15.04
C THR A 122 -0.55 4.49 -14.07
N ARG A 123 -1.37 5.46 -13.64
CA ARG A 123 -0.98 6.45 -12.63
C ARG A 123 -0.98 5.79 -11.26
N LYS A 124 0.03 6.14 -10.45
CA LYS A 124 0.22 5.59 -9.11
C LYS A 124 0.19 6.71 -8.10
N ILE A 125 -0.71 6.64 -7.13
CA ILE A 125 -0.88 7.61 -6.05
C ILE A 125 -0.47 6.96 -4.73
N ASP A 126 0.67 7.38 -4.17
CA ASP A 126 1.15 6.90 -2.88
C ASP A 126 0.96 8.00 -1.82
N ALA A 127 0.01 7.77 -0.91
CA ALA A 127 -0.33 8.72 0.14
C ALA A 127 0.84 8.97 1.10
N MET A 128 1.70 7.97 1.36
CA MET A 128 2.90 8.17 2.17
C MET A 128 3.88 9.13 1.48
N THR A 129 4.04 9.00 0.16
CA THR A 129 4.91 9.91 -0.61
C THR A 129 4.38 11.35 -0.58
N ILE A 130 3.05 11.53 -0.68
CA ILE A 130 2.40 12.85 -0.55
C ILE A 130 2.62 13.40 0.86
N PHE A 131 2.31 12.61 1.88
CA PHE A 131 2.51 12.99 3.29
C PHE A 131 3.96 13.41 3.55
N HIS A 132 4.95 12.63 3.09
CA HIS A 132 6.36 12.94 3.27
C HIS A 132 6.84 14.21 2.54
N LYS A 133 6.16 14.61 1.46
CA LYS A 133 6.45 15.86 0.74
C LYS A 133 5.79 17.07 1.39
N MET A 134 4.62 16.89 2.00
CA MET A 134 3.85 17.97 2.61
C MET A 134 4.32 18.29 4.04
N GLU A 135 4.74 17.27 4.78
CA GLU A 135 5.21 17.42 6.16
C GLU A 135 6.72 17.68 6.20
N LYS A 136 7.08 18.78 6.83
CA LYS A 136 8.49 19.10 7.06
C LYS A 136 9.13 18.05 7.97
N ARG A 137 10.26 17.48 7.54
CA ARG A 137 11.01 16.44 8.27
C ARG A 137 12.43 16.92 8.55
N ASP A 138 12.54 18.12 9.10
CA ASP A 138 13.77 18.73 9.54
C ASP A 138 13.79 18.87 11.07
N LEU A 139 14.96 19.22 11.61
CA LEU A 139 15.16 19.38 13.05
C LEU A 139 14.23 20.46 13.63
N THR A 140 13.96 21.52 12.88
CA THR A 140 13.04 22.59 13.28
C THR A 140 11.63 22.07 13.48
N ALA A 141 11.13 21.25 12.54
CA ALA A 141 9.80 20.65 12.65
C ALA A 141 9.73 19.65 13.82
N ALA A 142 10.77 18.82 14.02
CA ALA A 142 10.86 17.91 15.14
C ALA A 142 10.85 18.65 16.48
N TYR A 143 11.65 19.72 16.60
CA TYR A 143 11.73 20.53 17.83
C TYR A 143 10.38 21.23 18.14
N LYS A 144 9.71 21.73 17.11
CA LYS A 144 8.37 22.29 17.27
C LYS A 144 7.36 21.23 17.73
N PHE A 145 7.41 20.05 17.13
CA PHE A 145 6.45 18.97 17.45
C PHE A 145 6.63 18.42 18.87
N TYR A 146 7.88 18.12 19.27
CA TYR A 146 8.15 17.48 20.56
C TYR A 146 8.28 18.45 21.73
N CYS A 147 8.75 19.66 21.48
CA CYS A 147 9.05 20.65 22.54
C CYS A 147 8.12 21.86 22.53
N ASP A 148 7.26 22.01 21.51
CA ASP A 148 6.42 23.19 21.23
C ASP A 148 7.21 24.51 21.23
N LYS A 149 8.44 24.48 20.74
CA LYS A 149 9.35 25.63 20.67
C LYS A 149 9.80 25.85 19.23
N ASP A 150 10.12 27.11 18.93
CA ASP A 150 10.68 27.46 17.63
C ASP A 150 12.21 27.35 17.65
N HIS A 151 12.78 26.71 16.62
CA HIS A 151 14.24 26.60 16.46
C HIS A 151 14.81 27.88 15.88
N THR A 152 15.27 28.78 16.78
CA THR A 152 15.97 30.01 16.39
C THR A 152 17.44 29.71 16.18
N GLY A 153 17.96 29.97 14.96
CA GLY A 153 19.34 29.69 14.59
C GLY A 153 19.58 28.36 13.88
N ALA A 154 18.54 27.81 13.23
CA ALA A 154 18.67 26.64 12.34
C ALA A 154 19.84 26.76 11.36
N HIS A 155 20.53 25.66 11.12
CA HIS A 155 21.78 25.53 10.36
C HIS A 155 23.03 26.08 11.07
N GLY A 156 22.95 26.43 12.36
CA GLY A 156 24.11 26.69 13.20
C GLY A 156 24.45 25.44 14.01
N ALA A 157 25.65 24.85 13.86
CA ALA A 157 25.98 23.57 14.50
C ALA A 157 25.76 23.56 16.02
N ALA A 158 26.05 24.65 16.72
CA ALA A 158 25.84 24.77 18.15
C ALA A 158 24.34 24.81 18.51
N ALA A 159 23.51 25.51 17.74
CA ALA A 159 22.07 25.57 17.94
C ALA A 159 21.40 24.22 17.60
N ASP A 160 21.83 23.56 16.54
CA ASP A 160 21.32 22.25 16.13
C ASP A 160 21.64 21.18 17.17
N VAL A 161 22.82 21.20 17.79
CA VAL A 161 23.19 20.29 18.89
C VAL A 161 22.30 20.52 20.13
N GLN A 162 22.08 21.78 20.54
CA GLN A 162 21.21 22.11 21.68
C GLN A 162 19.76 21.64 21.50
N VAL A 163 19.26 21.72 20.29
CA VAL A 163 17.88 21.30 19.95
C VAL A 163 17.77 19.77 19.86
N SER A 164 18.87 19.06 19.58
CA SER A 164 18.92 17.62 19.46
C SER A 164 19.10 16.88 20.80
N ALA A 165 19.47 17.59 21.85
CA ALA A 165 19.70 17.06 23.20
C ALA A 165 18.42 17.12 24.05
#